data_061d9e5ce9583d60973ea79ffe89caf1
#
_entry.id   061d9e5ce9583d60973ea79ffe89caf1
#
_cell.length_a   1.000
_cell.length_b   1.000
_cell.length_c   1.000
_cell.angle_alpha   90.00
_cell.angle_beta   90.00
_cell.angle_gamma   90.00
#
_symmetry.space_group_name_H-M   'P 1'
#
loop_
_entity.id
_entity.type
_entity.pdbx_description
1 polymer ?
#
loop_
_entity_poly.entity_id
_entity_poly.type
_entity_poly.pdbx_seq_one_letter_code
_entity_poly.pdbx_strand_id
1 'polypeptide(L)'
;MRLVFAGASNLVIKTVQQLNEQTRHDIIIIENDAALIDTLNDQLNAAFIQGDASLPSILKEANPTSCDFFFASTDRDESNMIAALTAKALGYKRVVVIIKEESYEPICQELGLEEIIIPLRTVRRDIINIIDGERERHLSDYIRADLRLFSFRVSSDTEAQSM
;
A
#
# COMPACT_ATOMS: atom_id res chain seq x y z
N MET A 1 3.86 13.58 8.22
CA MET A 1 4.65 12.47 7.66
C MET A 1 4.97 12.81 6.23
N ARG A 2 6.14 12.39 5.75
CA ARG A 2 6.53 12.53 4.35
C ARG A 2 6.35 11.21 3.62
N LEU A 3 5.52 11.21 2.58
CA LEU A 3 5.09 10.04 1.82
C LEU A 3 5.52 10.21 0.37
N VAL A 4 6.12 9.19 -0.20
CA VAL A 4 6.51 9.16 -1.62
C VAL A 4 5.77 8.02 -2.31
N PHE A 5 5.08 8.33 -3.40
CA PHE A 5 4.39 7.35 -4.24
C PHE A 5 5.07 7.29 -5.60
N ALA A 6 5.43 6.09 -6.03
CA ALA A 6 5.90 5.82 -7.37
C ALA A 6 4.72 5.39 -8.24
N GLY A 7 4.38 6.23 -9.22
CA GLY A 7 3.24 6.11 -10.10
C GLY A 7 2.01 6.84 -9.59
N ALA A 8 1.23 7.39 -10.53
CA ALA A 8 -0.04 8.05 -10.29
C ALA A 8 -1.23 7.17 -10.73
N SER A 9 -1.23 5.90 -10.29
CA SER A 9 -2.34 4.99 -10.54
C SER A 9 -3.63 5.48 -9.88
N ASN A 10 -4.79 5.01 -10.35
CA ASN A 10 -6.07 5.40 -9.76
C ASN A 10 -6.14 5.12 -8.24
N LEU A 11 -5.49 4.06 -7.79
CA LEU A 11 -5.35 3.75 -6.36
C LEU A 11 -4.60 4.86 -5.62
N VAL A 12 -3.46 5.31 -6.14
CA VAL A 12 -2.66 6.40 -5.56
C VAL A 12 -3.45 7.69 -5.52
N ILE A 13 -4.08 8.08 -6.65
CA ILE A 13 -4.87 9.31 -6.75
C ILE A 13 -5.96 9.34 -5.67
N LYS A 14 -6.75 8.26 -5.55
CA LYS A 14 -7.82 8.16 -4.55
C LYS A 14 -7.29 8.15 -3.11
N THR A 15 -6.17 7.48 -2.88
CA THR A 15 -5.52 7.46 -1.57
C THR A 15 -5.04 8.86 -1.18
N VAL A 16 -4.39 9.57 -2.09
CA VAL A 16 -3.88 10.93 -1.84
C VAL A 16 -5.04 11.92 -1.63
N GLN A 17 -6.13 11.82 -2.40
CA GLN A 17 -7.33 12.62 -2.18
C GLN A 17 -7.86 12.45 -0.76
N GLN A 18 -8.00 11.22 -0.30
CA GLN A 18 -8.47 10.92 1.06
C GLN A 18 -7.49 11.39 2.15
N LEU A 19 -6.20 11.24 1.94
CA LEU A 19 -5.18 11.73 2.88
C LEU A 19 -5.21 13.25 3.02
N ASN A 20 -5.45 13.96 1.92
CA ASN A 20 -5.53 15.42 1.91
C ASN A 20 -6.76 15.95 2.67
N GLU A 21 -7.84 15.17 2.76
CA GLU A 21 -9.03 15.50 3.56
C GLU A 21 -8.83 15.31 5.07
N GLN A 22 -8.01 14.35 5.46
CA GLN A 22 -7.88 13.92 6.86
C GLN A 22 -6.79 14.65 7.64
N THR A 23 -5.60 14.75 7.06
CA THR A 23 -4.42 15.32 7.73
C THR A 23 -3.44 15.91 6.72
N ARG A 24 -2.63 16.90 7.17
CA ARG A 24 -1.57 17.43 6.32
C ARG A 24 -0.38 16.47 6.31
N HIS A 25 -0.18 15.81 5.18
CA HIS A 25 1.03 15.06 4.87
C HIS A 25 1.85 15.81 3.82
N ASP A 26 3.16 15.65 3.86
CA ASP A 26 4.06 16.07 2.78
C ASP A 26 4.11 14.91 1.76
N ILE A 27 3.39 15.08 0.65
CA ILE A 27 3.19 14.02 -0.34
C ILE A 27 3.96 14.36 -1.60
N ILE A 28 4.74 13.39 -2.09
CA ILE A 28 5.44 13.45 -3.36
C ILE A 28 4.94 12.29 -4.24
N ILE A 29 4.62 12.58 -5.49
CA ILE A 29 4.26 11.60 -6.50
C ILE A 29 5.31 11.63 -7.60
N ILE A 30 5.91 10.48 -7.91
CA ILE A 30 6.84 10.31 -9.01
C ILE A 30 6.07 9.70 -10.17
N GLU A 31 5.97 10.40 -11.30
CA GLU A 31 5.20 9.98 -12.46
C GLU A 31 5.94 10.28 -13.76
N ASN A 32 5.87 9.38 -14.73
CA ASN A 32 6.52 9.54 -16.03
C ASN A 32 5.74 10.45 -16.99
N ASP A 33 4.41 10.41 -16.90
CA ASP A 33 3.52 11.11 -17.83
C ASP A 33 3.34 12.57 -17.41
N ALA A 34 3.98 13.48 -18.17
CA ALA A 34 3.88 14.90 -17.93
C ALA A 34 2.44 15.44 -18.06
N ALA A 35 1.65 14.91 -19.00
CA ALA A 35 0.27 15.38 -19.19
C ALA A 35 -0.63 14.94 -18.02
N LEU A 36 -0.36 13.77 -17.44
CA LEU A 36 -1.03 13.33 -16.24
C LEU A 36 -0.64 14.19 -15.03
N ILE A 37 0.65 14.52 -14.89
CA ILE A 37 1.12 15.45 -13.84
C ILE A 37 0.42 16.79 -13.94
N ASP A 38 0.36 17.39 -15.12
CA ASP A 38 -0.31 18.68 -15.34
C ASP A 38 -1.78 18.62 -14.90
N THR A 39 -2.47 17.52 -15.23
CA THR A 39 -3.87 17.32 -14.84
C THR A 39 -4.03 17.18 -13.33
N LEU A 40 -3.14 16.47 -12.66
CA LEU A 40 -3.23 16.15 -11.24
C LEU A 40 -2.74 17.29 -10.34
N ASN A 41 -1.88 18.15 -10.84
CA ASN A 41 -1.31 19.26 -10.08
C ASN A 41 -2.38 20.23 -9.54
N ASP A 42 -3.48 20.40 -10.30
CA ASP A 42 -4.62 21.22 -9.87
C ASP A 42 -5.61 20.46 -8.95
N GLN A 43 -5.51 19.14 -8.87
CA GLN A 43 -6.48 18.30 -8.16
C GLN A 43 -5.97 17.75 -6.83
N LEU A 44 -4.66 17.62 -6.69
CA LEU A 44 -4.02 17.02 -5.52
C LEU A 44 -3.08 18.01 -4.85
N ASN A 45 -3.15 18.08 -3.53
CA ASN A 45 -2.13 18.78 -2.74
C ASN A 45 -0.92 17.84 -2.54
N ALA A 46 -0.09 17.74 -3.57
CA ALA A 46 1.12 16.91 -3.61
C ALA A 46 2.18 17.60 -4.48
N ALA A 47 3.45 17.36 -4.20
CA ALA A 47 4.54 17.70 -5.10
C ALA A 47 4.72 16.58 -6.15
N PHE A 48 5.12 16.96 -7.36
CA PHE A 48 5.36 15.99 -8.42
C PHE A 48 6.83 16.00 -8.83
N ILE A 49 7.38 14.81 -9.08
CA ILE A 49 8.68 14.61 -9.73
C ILE A 49 8.41 13.85 -11.01
N GLN A 50 8.77 14.46 -12.15
CA GLN A 50 8.63 13.77 -13.43
C GLN A 50 9.79 12.82 -13.65
N GLY A 51 9.51 11.54 -13.81
CA GLY A 51 10.54 10.55 -14.12
C GLY A 51 10.16 9.12 -13.79
N ASP A 52 11.07 8.22 -14.10
CA ASP A 52 10.93 6.79 -13.80
C ASP A 52 11.43 6.50 -12.38
N ALA A 53 10.53 6.07 -11.52
CA ALA A 53 10.83 5.74 -10.12
C ALA A 53 11.74 4.50 -9.96
N SER A 54 12.04 3.75 -11.00
CA SER A 54 13.05 2.69 -10.96
C SER A 54 14.49 3.25 -10.99
N LEU A 55 14.67 4.51 -11.42
CA LEU A 55 15.96 5.14 -11.54
C LEU A 55 16.43 5.76 -10.21
N PRO A 56 17.65 5.41 -9.73
CA PRO A 56 18.20 5.95 -8.49
C PRO A 56 18.32 7.50 -8.48
N SER A 57 18.55 8.12 -9.64
CA SER A 57 18.63 9.57 -9.76
C SER A 57 17.32 10.25 -9.38
N ILE A 58 16.21 9.74 -9.89
CA ILE A 58 14.86 10.25 -9.64
C ILE A 58 14.48 10.05 -8.16
N LEU A 59 14.74 8.85 -7.61
CA LEU A 59 14.43 8.59 -6.20
C LEU A 59 15.24 9.47 -5.23
N LYS A 60 16.46 9.87 -5.60
CA LYS A 60 17.26 10.78 -4.78
C LYS A 60 16.66 12.18 -4.70
N GLU A 61 15.95 12.64 -5.73
CA GLU A 61 15.27 13.95 -5.74
C GLU A 61 14.18 14.03 -4.67
N ALA A 62 13.53 12.91 -4.34
CA ALA A 62 12.54 12.84 -3.28
C ALA A 62 13.13 12.83 -1.85
N ASN A 63 14.46 12.96 -1.71
CA ASN A 63 15.19 12.99 -0.44
C ASN A 63 14.88 11.78 0.47
N PRO A 64 15.48 10.61 0.19
CA PRO A 64 15.21 9.33 0.86
C PRO A 64 15.26 9.38 2.39
N THR A 65 16.26 10.09 2.93
CA THR A 65 16.52 10.12 4.38
C THR A 65 15.45 10.85 5.19
N SER A 66 14.70 11.74 4.55
CA SER A 66 13.60 12.49 5.17
C SER A 66 12.23 11.84 4.95
N CYS A 67 12.16 10.74 4.19
CA CYS A 67 10.92 10.07 3.84
C CYS A 67 10.53 9.04 4.90
N ASP A 68 9.27 9.06 5.31
CA ASP A 68 8.73 8.08 6.26
C ASP A 68 8.27 6.81 5.54
N PHE A 69 7.63 6.95 4.37
CA PHE A 69 7.14 5.82 3.57
C PHE A 69 7.38 6.05 2.08
N PHE A 70 7.79 4.99 1.41
CA PHE A 70 7.82 4.89 -0.04
C PHE A 70 6.86 3.79 -0.51
N PHE A 71 5.97 4.12 -1.43
CA PHE A 71 5.01 3.19 -2.02
C PHE A 71 5.31 2.99 -3.50
N ALA A 72 5.74 1.79 -3.89
CA ALA A 72 5.88 1.41 -5.29
C ALA A 72 4.51 0.94 -5.82
N SER A 73 3.84 1.77 -6.60
CA SER A 73 2.44 1.60 -7.01
C SER A 73 2.16 2.05 -8.45
N THR A 74 3.09 1.75 -9.36
CA THR A 74 2.86 1.92 -10.80
C THR A 74 1.92 0.85 -11.33
N ASP A 75 1.59 0.91 -12.62
CA ASP A 75 0.74 -0.10 -13.25
C ASP A 75 1.44 -1.44 -13.53
N ARG A 76 2.76 -1.53 -13.35
CA ARG A 76 3.58 -2.70 -13.67
C ARG A 76 4.29 -3.24 -12.44
N ASP A 77 4.07 -4.52 -12.15
CA ASP A 77 4.65 -5.20 -10.98
C ASP A 77 6.18 -5.21 -11.03
N GLU A 78 6.78 -5.47 -12.19
CA GLU A 78 8.24 -5.46 -12.35
C GLU A 78 8.83 -4.09 -12.04
N SER A 79 8.18 -3.02 -12.50
CA SER A 79 8.60 -1.65 -12.20
C SER A 79 8.48 -1.35 -10.70
N ASN A 80 7.41 -1.83 -10.05
CA ASN A 80 7.22 -1.67 -8.62
C ASN A 80 8.30 -2.40 -7.82
N MET A 81 8.64 -3.62 -8.21
CA MET A 81 9.72 -4.38 -7.56
C MET A 81 11.06 -3.68 -7.69
N ILE A 82 11.41 -3.21 -8.89
CA ILE A 82 12.68 -2.49 -9.12
C ILE A 82 12.70 -1.18 -8.34
N ALA A 83 11.64 -0.39 -8.38
CA ALA A 83 11.53 0.86 -7.64
C ALA A 83 11.66 0.64 -6.12
N ALA A 84 11.00 -0.39 -5.57
CA ALA A 84 11.06 -0.75 -4.17
C ALA A 84 12.49 -1.19 -3.74
N LEU A 85 13.15 -2.01 -4.53
CA LEU A 85 14.54 -2.42 -4.28
C LEU A 85 15.51 -1.25 -4.34
N THR A 86 15.33 -0.36 -5.31
CA THR A 86 16.13 0.86 -5.46
C THR A 86 15.90 1.80 -4.26
N ALA A 87 14.65 1.99 -3.84
CA ALA A 87 14.32 2.80 -2.67
C ALA A 87 14.96 2.22 -1.40
N LYS A 88 14.88 0.91 -1.20
CA LYS A 88 15.54 0.23 -0.08
C LYS A 88 17.05 0.43 -0.08
N ALA A 89 17.69 0.28 -1.23
CA ALA A 89 19.14 0.51 -1.39
C ALA A 89 19.55 1.96 -1.13
N LEU A 90 18.66 2.93 -1.38
CA LEU A 90 18.87 4.35 -1.12
C LEU A 90 18.57 4.77 0.33
N GLY A 91 18.13 3.85 1.18
CA GLY A 91 17.90 4.09 2.60
C GLY A 91 16.54 4.71 2.95
N TYR A 92 15.51 4.51 2.13
CA TYR A 92 14.15 4.80 2.56
C TYR A 92 13.77 3.96 3.77
N LYS A 93 13.14 4.57 4.78
CA LYS A 93 12.89 3.91 6.08
C LYS A 93 11.91 2.74 5.97
N ARG A 94 10.81 2.97 5.25
CA ARG A 94 9.78 1.97 5.02
C ARG A 94 9.41 1.93 3.55
N VAL A 95 9.51 0.76 2.96
CA VAL A 95 9.26 0.53 1.54
C VAL A 95 8.13 -0.46 1.40
N VAL A 96 7.04 -0.01 0.80
CA VAL A 96 5.85 -0.82 0.52
C VAL A 96 5.77 -1.08 -0.97
N VAL A 97 5.67 -2.31 -1.38
CA VAL A 97 5.48 -2.68 -2.78
C VAL A 97 4.05 -3.18 -3.02
N ILE A 98 3.42 -2.65 -4.06
CA ILE A 98 2.10 -3.09 -4.50
C ILE A 98 2.28 -3.96 -5.72
N ILE A 99 1.82 -5.20 -5.66
CA ILE A 99 1.87 -6.18 -6.75
C ILE A 99 0.47 -6.72 -7.05
N LYS A 100 0.18 -6.93 -8.32
CA LYS A 100 -1.12 -7.46 -8.79
C LYS A 100 -1.09 -8.98 -8.90
N GLU A 101 0.05 -9.51 -9.34
CA GLU A 101 0.26 -10.94 -9.56
C GLU A 101 0.86 -11.61 -8.32
N GLU A 102 0.05 -12.47 -7.65
CA GLU A 102 0.44 -13.12 -6.38
C GLU A 102 1.70 -14.00 -6.49
N SER A 103 2.01 -14.50 -7.68
CA SER A 103 3.19 -15.33 -7.92
C SER A 103 4.52 -14.58 -7.70
N TYR A 104 4.52 -13.26 -7.70
CA TYR A 104 5.69 -12.44 -7.37
C TYR A 104 5.95 -12.31 -5.87
N GLU A 105 5.00 -12.63 -5.00
CA GLU A 105 5.16 -12.44 -3.56
C GLU A 105 6.37 -13.20 -2.98
N PRO A 106 6.60 -14.50 -3.28
CA PRO A 106 7.78 -15.21 -2.79
C PRO A 106 9.08 -14.56 -3.28
N ILE A 107 9.10 -14.07 -4.52
CA ILE A 107 10.27 -13.39 -5.08
C ILE A 107 10.54 -12.08 -4.33
N CYS A 108 9.51 -11.29 -4.07
CA CYS A 108 9.63 -10.06 -3.27
C CYS A 108 10.20 -10.34 -1.89
N GLN A 109 9.74 -11.40 -1.21
CA GLN A 109 10.21 -11.81 0.10
C GLN A 109 11.69 -12.23 0.07
N GLU A 110 12.10 -13.05 -0.89
CA GLU A 110 13.50 -13.44 -1.08
C GLU A 110 14.42 -12.25 -1.35
N LEU A 111 13.91 -11.22 -2.03
CA LEU A 111 14.62 -9.96 -2.27
C LEU A 111 14.57 -9.02 -1.05
N GLY A 112 13.95 -9.46 0.05
CA GLY A 112 13.87 -8.71 1.30
C GLY A 112 12.84 -7.57 1.29
N LEU A 113 11.86 -7.58 0.41
CA LEU A 113 10.70 -6.69 0.45
C LEU A 113 9.68 -7.28 1.42
N GLU A 114 9.56 -6.68 2.60
CA GLU A 114 8.75 -7.23 3.70
C GLU A 114 7.30 -6.70 3.70
N GLU A 115 7.11 -5.47 3.26
CA GLU A 115 5.79 -4.83 3.22
C GLU A 115 5.20 -4.94 1.80
N ILE A 116 4.40 -5.97 1.57
CA ILE A 116 3.79 -6.30 0.28
C ILE A 116 2.28 -6.15 0.37
N ILE A 117 1.69 -5.37 -0.53
CA ILE A 117 0.24 -5.23 -0.69
C ILE A 117 -0.19 -5.90 -1.99
N ILE A 118 -1.16 -6.81 -1.89
CA ILE A 118 -1.79 -7.47 -3.05
C ILE A 118 -3.28 -7.11 -3.04
N PRO A 119 -3.69 -6.07 -3.77
CA PRO A 119 -5.06 -5.54 -3.70
C PRO A 119 -6.13 -6.58 -4.04
N LEU A 120 -5.86 -7.44 -5.03
CA LEU A 120 -6.79 -8.47 -5.44
C LEU A 120 -7.05 -9.51 -4.34
N ARG A 121 -6.04 -9.84 -3.54
CA ARG A 121 -6.19 -10.74 -2.38
C ARG A 121 -7.17 -10.16 -1.35
N THR A 122 -7.06 -8.88 -1.07
CA THR A 122 -7.95 -8.19 -0.12
C THR A 122 -9.39 -8.20 -0.64
N VAL A 123 -9.61 -7.78 -1.87
CA VAL A 123 -10.95 -7.76 -2.48
C VAL A 123 -11.55 -9.16 -2.57
N ARG A 124 -10.77 -10.16 -2.98
CA ARG A 124 -11.22 -11.56 -3.04
C ARG A 124 -11.68 -12.08 -1.67
N ARG A 125 -10.89 -11.81 -0.63
CA ARG A 125 -11.24 -12.17 0.75
C ARG A 125 -12.55 -11.53 1.18
N ASP A 126 -12.73 -10.24 0.90
CA ASP A 126 -13.95 -9.51 1.25
C ASP A 126 -15.18 -10.08 0.54
N ILE A 127 -15.05 -10.46 -0.74
CA ILE A 127 -16.12 -11.12 -1.51
C ILE A 127 -16.49 -12.47 -0.86
N ILE A 128 -15.49 -13.29 -0.52
CA ILE A 128 -15.74 -14.59 0.10
C ILE A 128 -16.45 -14.41 1.45
N ASN A 129 -15.98 -13.49 2.29
CA ASN A 129 -16.60 -13.20 3.58
C ASN A 129 -18.08 -12.77 3.44
N ILE A 130 -18.40 -11.99 2.41
CA ILE A 130 -19.80 -11.61 2.12
C ILE A 130 -20.64 -12.82 1.72
N ILE A 131 -20.11 -13.71 0.89
CA ILE A 131 -20.81 -14.91 0.40
C ILE A 131 -21.07 -15.89 1.57
N ASP A 132 -20.08 -16.09 2.42
CA ASP A 132 -20.15 -17.01 3.56
C ASP A 132 -21.02 -16.45 4.70
N GLY A 133 -21.50 -15.24 4.58
CA GLY A 133 -22.34 -14.58 5.58
C GLY A 133 -21.58 -14.20 6.84
N GLU A 134 -20.28 -14.29 6.82
CA GLU A 134 -19.41 -13.88 7.91
C GLU A 134 -19.33 -12.35 7.93
N ARG A 135 -20.10 -11.73 8.82
CA ARG A 135 -19.93 -10.32 9.18
C ARG A 135 -18.70 -10.13 10.08
N GLU A 136 -17.63 -10.79 9.78
CA GLU A 136 -16.38 -10.56 10.49
C GLU A 136 -15.73 -9.29 9.94
N ARG A 137 -15.84 -8.22 10.72
CA ARG A 137 -14.94 -7.10 10.57
C ARG A 137 -13.56 -7.61 11.00
N HIS A 138 -12.63 -7.74 10.05
CA HIS A 138 -11.26 -8.11 10.37
C HIS A 138 -10.66 -7.07 11.30
N LEU A 139 -10.52 -7.44 12.56
CA LEU A 139 -9.79 -6.67 13.58
C LEU A 139 -8.27 -6.66 13.30
N SER A 140 -7.80 -7.46 12.33
CA SER A 140 -6.39 -7.53 11.95
C SER A 140 -5.79 -6.19 11.52
N ASP A 141 -6.61 -5.26 11.01
CA ASP A 141 -6.15 -3.93 10.59
C ASP A 141 -5.87 -3.00 11.78
N TYR A 142 -6.28 -3.39 12.98
CA TYR A 142 -6.10 -2.60 14.21
C TYR A 142 -5.06 -3.17 15.16
N ILE A 143 -4.51 -4.36 14.88
CA ILE A 143 -3.60 -5.02 15.81
C ILE A 143 -2.17 -4.89 15.31
N ARG A 144 -1.43 -3.96 15.90
CA ARG A 144 0.03 -3.91 15.79
C ARG A 144 0.63 -4.81 16.85
N ALA A 145 1.49 -5.76 16.40
CA ALA A 145 2.38 -6.61 17.22
C ALA A 145 1.72 -7.33 18.43
N ASP A 146 1.88 -8.63 18.50
CA ASP A 146 1.71 -9.49 19.69
C ASP A 146 0.29 -9.69 20.28
N LEU A 147 -0.75 -9.04 19.77
CA LEU A 147 -2.12 -9.30 20.20
C LEU A 147 -2.81 -10.25 19.20
N ARG A 148 -3.24 -11.43 19.67
CA ARG A 148 -4.10 -12.34 18.90
C ARG A 148 -5.51 -12.24 19.44
N LEU A 149 -6.45 -11.74 18.63
CA LEU A 149 -7.87 -11.77 18.93
C LEU A 149 -8.47 -13.01 18.28
N PHE A 150 -9.17 -13.80 19.10
CA PHE A 150 -9.96 -14.91 18.62
C PHE A 150 -11.44 -14.56 18.82
N SER A 151 -12.22 -14.56 17.73
CA SER A 151 -13.67 -14.55 17.84
C SER A 151 -14.20 -15.95 17.58
N PHE A 152 -15.17 -16.39 18.37
CA PHE A 152 -15.90 -17.62 18.13
C PHE A 152 -17.40 -17.34 18.23
N ARG A 153 -18.16 -17.97 17.36
CA ARG A 153 -19.62 -17.91 17.42
C ARG A 153 -20.08 -19.04 18.34
N VAL A 154 -20.79 -18.69 19.40
CA VAL A 154 -21.54 -19.69 20.18
C VAL A 154 -22.82 -19.95 19.41
N SER A 155 -23.02 -21.17 18.89
CA SER A 155 -24.30 -21.59 18.31
C SER A 155 -25.38 -21.61 19.40
N SER A 156 -26.57 -21.12 19.06
CA SER A 156 -27.72 -21.07 19.99
C SER A 156 -28.25 -22.45 20.39
N ASP A 157 -27.70 -23.53 19.87
CA ASP A 157 -28.13 -24.88 20.13
C ASP A 157 -27.43 -25.58 21.30
N THR A 158 -26.58 -24.87 22.04
CA THR A 158 -26.06 -25.42 23.29
C THR A 158 -27.07 -25.10 24.40
N GLU A 159 -28.10 -25.92 24.51
CA GLU A 159 -28.89 -25.98 25.75
C GLU A 159 -27.93 -26.29 26.90
N ALA A 160 -27.71 -25.28 27.73
CA ALA A 160 -27.07 -25.45 29.00
C ALA A 160 -28.05 -26.30 29.85
N GLN A 161 -27.89 -27.61 29.81
CA GLN A 161 -28.46 -28.45 30.84
C GLN A 161 -27.77 -28.12 32.15
N SER A 162 -28.46 -27.31 32.94
CA SER A 162 -28.16 -27.15 34.37
C SER A 162 -28.34 -28.48 35.07
N MET A 163 -27.28 -29.01 35.66
CA MET A 163 -27.35 -29.85 36.82
C MET A 163 -27.07 -28.99 38.06
#